data_eece1ca366cbf7e44677d90dd0728ff3
#
_entry.id   eece1ca366cbf7e44677d90dd0728ff3
#
_cell.length_a   1.000
_cell.length_b   1.000
_cell.length_c   1.000
_cell.angle_alpha   90.00
_cell.angle_beta   90.00
_cell.angle_gamma   90.00
#
_symmetry.space_group_name_H-M   'P 1'
#
loop_
_entity.id
_entity.type
_entity.pdbx_description
1 polymer ?
#
loop_
_entity_poly.entity_id
_entity_poly.type
_entity_poly.pdbx_seq_one_letter_code
_entity_poly.pdbx_strand_id
1 'polypeptide(L)'
;MLSVEKCPPPENSLLEKHLMNGNYVDCYTTTIDKPVSFPEFVFGFYTTWLFKTERLILKALVNKPSTDLQAKQLSNAEIDHFAAWTVEARSEGEILLCDFVGRTRSWLMVEQAGAATKLYFGSAVVPAKGSVSLDFGFRAMLGFHQIYSILLLY
;
A
#
# COMPACT_ATOMS: atom_id res chain seq x y z
N MET A 1 5.26 -22.62 -1.21
CA MET A 1 5.95 -21.40 -1.68
C MET A 1 4.87 -20.38 -2.05
N LEU A 2 4.84 -19.27 -1.37
CA LEU A 2 3.87 -18.22 -1.69
C LEU A 2 4.28 -17.57 -3.02
N SER A 3 3.39 -17.57 -3.99
CA SER A 3 3.62 -16.92 -5.28
C SER A 3 2.95 -15.55 -5.28
N VAL A 4 3.68 -14.55 -5.74
CA VAL A 4 3.16 -13.21 -6.00
C VAL A 4 2.86 -13.12 -7.49
N GLU A 5 1.65 -12.69 -7.81
CA GLU A 5 1.19 -12.56 -9.18
C GLU A 5 0.76 -11.13 -9.46
N LYS A 6 1.15 -10.63 -10.64
CA LYS A 6 0.60 -9.37 -11.12
C LYS A 6 -0.84 -9.60 -11.60
N CYS A 7 -1.74 -8.72 -11.21
CA CYS A 7 -3.14 -8.81 -11.57
C CYS A 7 -3.72 -7.43 -11.93
N PRO A 8 -4.85 -7.35 -12.62
CA PRO A 8 -5.59 -6.09 -12.72
C PRO A 8 -6.21 -5.76 -11.36
N PRO A 9 -6.46 -4.47 -11.07
CA PRO A 9 -7.24 -4.09 -9.90
C PRO A 9 -8.61 -4.78 -9.91
N PRO A 10 -9.06 -5.32 -8.77
CA PRO A 10 -10.41 -5.89 -8.68
C PRO A 10 -11.49 -4.86 -9.04
N GLU A 11 -12.58 -5.33 -9.63
CA GLU A 11 -13.72 -4.49 -9.98
C GLU A 11 -14.28 -3.78 -8.74
N ASN A 12 -14.61 -2.52 -8.89
CA ASN A 12 -15.12 -1.63 -7.84
C ASN A 12 -14.15 -1.37 -6.68
N SER A 13 -12.87 -1.76 -6.80
CA SER A 13 -11.86 -1.41 -5.82
C SER A 13 -11.54 0.09 -5.85
N LEU A 14 -11.03 0.61 -4.73
CA LEU A 14 -10.60 2.01 -4.66
C LEU A 14 -9.44 2.29 -5.65
N LEU A 15 -8.62 1.30 -5.94
CA LEU A 15 -7.51 1.41 -6.89
C LEU A 15 -8.00 1.49 -8.34
N GLU A 16 -9.07 0.78 -8.70
CA GLU A 16 -9.62 0.76 -10.06
C GLU A 16 -9.98 2.16 -10.56
N LYS A 17 -10.45 3.03 -9.68
CA LYS A 17 -10.79 4.42 -10.04
C LYS A 17 -9.60 5.17 -10.64
N HIS A 18 -8.40 4.94 -10.13
CA HIS A 18 -7.18 5.54 -10.68
C HIS A 18 -6.85 5.01 -12.07
N LEU A 19 -7.07 3.71 -12.30
CA LEU A 19 -6.92 3.11 -13.63
C LEU A 19 -7.92 3.70 -14.64
N MET A 20 -9.17 3.85 -14.23
CA MET A 20 -10.23 4.44 -15.09
C MET A 20 -9.96 5.92 -15.40
N ASN A 21 -9.28 6.64 -14.52
CA ASN A 21 -8.86 8.02 -14.72
C ASN A 21 -7.60 8.15 -15.61
N GLY A 22 -7.08 7.05 -16.14
CA GLY A 22 -5.90 7.05 -17.01
C GLY A 22 -4.56 7.18 -16.27
N ASN A 23 -4.55 7.04 -14.94
CA ASN A 23 -3.33 7.03 -14.15
C ASN A 23 -2.58 5.70 -14.32
N TYR A 24 -1.26 5.73 -14.09
CA TYR A 24 -0.49 4.50 -14.01
C TYR A 24 -0.88 3.71 -12.75
N VAL A 25 -1.15 2.42 -12.91
CA VAL A 25 -1.58 1.54 -11.82
C VAL A 25 -0.86 0.21 -11.89
N ASP A 26 -0.35 -0.25 -10.75
CA ASP A 26 0.15 -1.61 -10.53
C ASP A 26 -0.68 -2.31 -9.47
N CYS A 27 -0.90 -3.60 -9.65
CA CYS A 27 -1.59 -4.43 -8.68
C CYS A 27 -0.97 -5.82 -8.63
N TYR A 28 -0.78 -6.33 -7.42
CA TYR A 28 -0.22 -7.65 -7.12
C TYR A 28 -1.09 -8.35 -6.10
N THR A 29 -1.10 -9.67 -6.16
CA THR A 29 -1.87 -10.51 -5.25
C THR A 29 -1.08 -11.74 -4.83
N THR A 30 -1.40 -12.22 -3.65
CA THR A 30 -0.96 -13.53 -3.15
C THR A 30 -2.05 -14.15 -2.29
N THR A 31 -2.00 -15.47 -2.14
CA THR A 31 -2.94 -16.21 -1.29
C THR A 31 -2.18 -16.83 -0.12
N ILE A 32 -2.72 -16.67 1.07
CA ILE A 32 -2.20 -17.27 2.31
C ILE A 32 -3.22 -18.28 2.82
N ASP A 33 -2.77 -19.51 3.12
CA ASP A 33 -3.62 -20.61 3.58
C ASP A 33 -3.97 -20.50 5.07
N LYS A 34 -4.40 -19.31 5.47
CA LYS A 34 -4.92 -19.01 6.81
C LYS A 34 -5.79 -17.77 6.77
N PRO A 35 -6.70 -17.61 7.74
CA PRO A 35 -7.44 -16.37 7.87
C PRO A 35 -6.49 -15.22 8.31
N VAL A 36 -6.57 -14.10 7.62
CA VAL A 36 -5.89 -12.84 7.97
C VAL A 36 -6.91 -11.73 7.92
N SER A 37 -7.06 -11.00 9.02
CA SER A 37 -7.94 -9.84 9.05
C SER A 37 -7.31 -8.65 8.33
N PHE A 38 -8.14 -7.72 7.87
CA PHE A 38 -7.66 -6.51 7.24
C PHE A 38 -6.75 -5.66 8.15
N PRO A 39 -7.09 -5.41 9.43
CA PRO A 39 -6.19 -4.72 10.34
C PRO A 39 -4.84 -5.42 10.53
N GLU A 40 -4.82 -6.74 10.63
CA GLU A 40 -3.55 -7.50 10.72
C GLU A 40 -2.69 -7.31 9.48
N PHE A 41 -3.31 -7.33 8.30
CA PHE A 41 -2.58 -7.10 7.06
C PHE A 41 -1.99 -5.69 6.97
N VAL A 42 -2.80 -4.66 7.25
CA VAL A 42 -2.34 -3.26 7.23
C VAL A 42 -1.22 -3.03 8.25
N PHE A 43 -1.40 -3.48 9.48
CA PHE A 43 -0.38 -3.36 10.51
C PHE A 43 0.92 -4.09 10.12
N GLY A 44 0.81 -5.34 9.68
CA GLY A 44 1.96 -6.14 9.23
C GLY A 44 2.70 -5.48 8.09
N PHE A 45 1.98 -4.97 7.10
CA PHE A 45 2.57 -4.29 5.95
C PHE A 45 3.41 -3.07 6.37
N TYR A 46 2.85 -2.18 7.19
CA TYR A 46 3.52 -0.94 7.60
C TYR A 46 4.54 -1.11 8.73
N THR A 47 4.66 -2.28 9.33
CA THR A 47 5.67 -2.61 10.34
C THR A 47 6.76 -3.55 9.85
N THR A 48 6.78 -3.90 8.57
CA THR A 48 7.89 -4.67 7.98
C THR A 48 9.22 -3.93 8.16
N TRP A 49 10.30 -4.69 8.22
CA TRP A 49 11.65 -4.14 8.35
C TRP A 49 11.96 -3.11 7.26
N LEU A 50 11.60 -3.40 6.03
CA LEU A 50 11.86 -2.48 4.91
C LEU A 50 11.05 -1.18 5.05
N PHE A 51 9.78 -1.26 5.46
CA PHE A 51 8.97 -0.08 5.68
C PHE A 51 9.47 0.74 6.88
N LYS A 52 9.96 0.09 7.93
CA LYS A 52 10.61 0.78 9.06
C LYS A 52 11.84 1.57 8.63
N THR A 53 12.64 1.03 7.69
CA THR A 53 13.77 1.74 7.10
C THR A 53 13.32 2.97 6.31
N GLU A 54 12.28 2.84 5.50
CA GLU A 54 11.68 3.97 4.78
C GLU A 54 11.15 5.05 5.73
N ARG A 55 10.49 4.65 6.82
CA ARG A 55 10.03 5.57 7.88
C ARG A 55 11.19 6.36 8.50
N LEU A 56 12.33 5.71 8.72
CA LEU A 56 13.52 6.36 9.25
C LEU A 56 14.07 7.41 8.26
N ILE A 57 14.11 7.08 6.98
CA ILE A 57 14.52 8.00 5.91
C ILE A 57 13.55 9.20 5.83
N LEU A 58 12.25 8.96 5.88
CA LEU A 58 11.25 10.02 5.86
C LEU A 58 11.35 10.94 7.07
N LYS A 59 11.65 10.39 8.26
CA LYS A 59 11.90 11.19 9.46
C LYS A 59 13.14 12.10 9.29
N ALA A 60 14.22 11.56 8.74
CA ALA A 60 15.48 12.28 8.60
C ALA A 60 15.45 13.36 7.50
N LEU A 61 14.83 13.06 6.34
CA LEU A 61 14.89 13.91 5.16
C LEU A 61 13.74 14.91 5.04
N VAL A 62 12.53 14.54 5.48
CA VAL A 62 11.33 15.37 5.27
C VAL A 62 10.57 15.66 6.57
N ASN A 63 11.13 15.28 7.70
CA ASN A 63 10.53 15.49 9.03
C ASN A 63 9.10 14.91 9.13
N LYS A 64 8.90 13.71 8.61
CA LYS A 64 7.64 12.94 8.69
C LYS A 64 7.83 11.69 9.55
N PRO A 65 7.90 11.84 10.88
CA PRO A 65 8.08 10.69 11.78
C PRO A 65 6.82 9.83 11.86
N SER A 66 7.01 8.56 12.18
CA SER A 66 5.90 7.64 12.46
C SER A 66 6.34 6.55 13.44
N THR A 67 5.38 5.93 14.11
CA THR A 67 5.59 4.89 15.11
C THR A 67 4.80 3.63 14.79
N ASP A 68 5.16 2.50 15.40
CA ASP A 68 4.39 1.25 15.26
C ASP A 68 2.99 1.38 15.89
N LEU A 69 2.86 2.20 16.94
CA LEU A 69 1.55 2.53 17.50
C LEU A 69 0.65 3.23 16.49
N GLN A 70 1.19 4.19 15.75
CA GLN A 70 0.45 4.87 14.67
C GLN A 70 0.08 3.91 13.53
N ALA A 71 0.96 2.96 13.19
CA ALA A 71 0.63 1.91 12.23
C ALA A 71 -0.57 1.06 12.71
N LYS A 72 -0.62 0.73 13.99
CA LYS A 72 -1.75 0.03 14.58
C LYS A 72 -3.02 0.88 14.59
N GLN A 73 -2.91 2.14 14.95
CA GLN A 73 -4.05 3.07 14.90
C GLN A 73 -4.58 3.25 13.47
N LEU A 74 -3.70 3.33 12.47
CA LEU A 74 -4.08 3.35 11.06
C LEU A 74 -4.85 2.07 10.68
N SER A 75 -4.34 0.90 11.08
CA SER A 75 -4.96 -0.40 10.80
C SER A 75 -6.36 -0.54 11.40
N ASN A 76 -6.60 0.09 12.54
CA ASN A 76 -7.88 0.10 13.25
C ASN A 76 -8.79 1.28 12.86
N ALA A 77 -8.42 2.07 11.85
CA ALA A 77 -9.14 3.26 11.41
C ALA A 77 -9.28 4.35 12.48
N GLU A 78 -8.35 4.44 13.42
CA GLU A 78 -8.33 5.45 14.48
C GLU A 78 -7.66 6.75 14.03
N ILE A 79 -6.79 6.69 13.03
CA ILE A 79 -6.13 7.85 12.41
C ILE A 79 -6.19 7.78 10.89
N ASP A 80 -6.13 8.91 10.23
CA ASP A 80 -6.18 9.04 8.77
C ASP A 80 -4.87 9.52 8.14
N HIS A 81 -3.80 9.55 8.91
CA HIS A 81 -2.47 9.84 8.38
C HIS A 81 -1.40 9.03 9.10
N PHE A 82 -0.37 8.67 8.36
CA PHE A 82 0.72 7.84 8.83
C PHE A 82 1.99 8.18 8.05
N ALA A 83 3.06 8.59 8.75
CA ALA A 83 4.30 9.04 8.10
C ALA A 83 4.03 10.15 7.08
N ALA A 84 4.38 9.92 5.83
CA ALA A 84 4.15 10.84 4.72
C ALA A 84 2.82 10.57 3.98
N TRP A 85 1.96 9.71 4.53
CA TRP A 85 0.74 9.23 3.89
C TRP A 85 -0.51 9.75 4.59
N THR A 86 -1.53 10.05 3.79
CA THR A 86 -2.88 10.40 4.26
C THR A 86 -3.88 9.46 3.64
N VAL A 87 -4.86 9.01 4.41
CA VAL A 87 -5.94 8.17 3.89
C VAL A 87 -6.79 8.99 2.92
N GLU A 88 -6.83 8.56 1.66
CA GLU A 88 -7.69 9.14 0.64
C GLU A 88 -9.10 8.54 0.68
N ALA A 89 -9.18 7.23 0.88
CA ALA A 89 -10.45 6.51 0.97
C ALA A 89 -10.30 5.21 1.76
N ARG A 90 -11.39 4.77 2.36
CA ARG A 90 -11.55 3.46 3.01
C ARG A 90 -12.85 2.81 2.55
N SER A 91 -12.84 1.50 2.45
CA SER A 91 -14.03 0.69 2.40
C SER A 91 -13.83 -0.58 3.22
N GLU A 92 -14.82 -1.45 3.28
CA GLU A 92 -14.68 -2.73 3.98
C GLU A 92 -13.56 -3.56 3.32
N GLY A 93 -12.52 -3.86 4.10
CA GLY A 93 -11.39 -4.68 3.64
C GLY A 93 -10.39 -3.99 2.72
N GLU A 94 -10.45 -2.67 2.50
CA GLU A 94 -9.46 -1.96 1.70
C GLU A 94 -9.16 -0.54 2.21
N ILE A 95 -7.96 -0.05 1.90
CA ILE A 95 -7.50 1.30 2.22
C ILE A 95 -6.69 1.86 1.06
N LEU A 96 -6.91 3.11 0.73
CA LEU A 96 -6.14 3.87 -0.26
C LEU A 96 -5.49 5.06 0.41
N LEU A 97 -4.17 5.13 0.34
CA LEU A 97 -3.35 6.19 0.92
C LEU A 97 -2.74 7.06 -0.17
N CYS A 98 -2.68 8.35 0.09
CA CYS A 98 -2.04 9.35 -0.77
C CYS A 98 -0.79 9.89 -0.10
N ASP A 99 0.29 10.04 -0.84
CA ASP A 99 1.51 10.66 -0.31
C ASP A 99 1.32 12.19 -0.10
N PHE A 100 2.24 12.79 0.65
CA PHE A 100 2.15 14.22 1.02
C PHE A 100 2.27 15.19 -0.16
N VAL A 101 2.78 14.75 -1.32
CA VAL A 101 2.84 15.56 -2.55
C VAL A 101 1.68 15.28 -3.51
N GLY A 102 0.81 14.33 -3.19
CA GLY A 102 -0.37 14.00 -3.98
C GLY A 102 -0.11 13.24 -5.27
N ARG A 103 1.07 12.64 -5.44
CA ARG A 103 1.49 11.99 -6.69
C ARG A 103 1.40 10.49 -6.69
N THR A 104 1.59 9.85 -5.55
CA THR A 104 1.54 8.40 -5.45
C THR A 104 0.42 7.95 -4.55
N ARG A 105 -0.08 6.76 -4.84
CA ARG A 105 -1.08 6.06 -4.03
C ARG A 105 -0.55 4.71 -3.62
N SER A 106 -0.84 4.33 -2.39
CA SER A 106 -0.62 2.99 -1.84
C SER A 106 -1.97 2.39 -1.49
N TRP A 107 -2.22 1.19 -1.94
CA TRP A 107 -3.52 0.53 -1.75
C TRP A 107 -3.33 -0.90 -1.25
N LEU A 108 -4.09 -1.26 -0.23
CA LEU A 108 -4.14 -2.60 0.35
C LEU A 108 -5.57 -3.10 0.39
N MET A 109 -5.77 -4.38 0.11
CA MET A 109 -7.07 -5.04 0.22
C MET A 109 -6.91 -6.50 0.66
N VAL A 110 -7.88 -6.99 1.42
CA VAL A 110 -8.03 -8.42 1.72
C VAL A 110 -9.34 -8.93 1.17
N GLU A 111 -9.31 -10.18 0.71
CA GLU A 111 -10.49 -10.92 0.26
C GLU A 111 -10.45 -12.32 0.89
N GLN A 112 -11.51 -12.70 1.59
CA GLN A 112 -11.60 -14.02 2.18
C GLN A 112 -11.97 -15.04 1.11
N ALA A 113 -11.21 -16.12 1.02
CA ALA A 113 -11.40 -17.22 0.05
C ALA A 113 -11.51 -18.55 0.81
N GLY A 114 -12.66 -18.78 1.45
CA GLY A 114 -12.84 -19.93 2.32
C GLY A 114 -11.96 -19.86 3.57
N ALA A 115 -11.10 -20.86 3.76
CA ALA A 115 -10.13 -20.87 4.87
C ALA A 115 -8.85 -20.06 4.57
N ALA A 116 -8.66 -19.65 3.33
CA ALA A 116 -7.51 -18.85 2.87
C ALA A 116 -7.88 -17.37 2.79
N THR A 117 -6.87 -16.53 2.73
CA THR A 117 -7.00 -15.09 2.52
C THR A 117 -6.20 -14.66 1.31
N LYS A 118 -6.82 -13.95 0.39
CA LYS A 118 -6.17 -13.32 -0.72
C LYS A 118 -5.80 -11.89 -0.35
N LEU A 119 -4.52 -11.59 -0.42
CA LEU A 119 -3.96 -10.27 -0.10
C LEU A 119 -3.64 -9.55 -1.39
N TYR A 120 -4.00 -8.28 -1.45
CA TYR A 120 -3.69 -7.40 -2.58
C TYR A 120 -2.88 -6.21 -2.13
N PHE A 121 -1.92 -5.86 -2.95
CA PHE A 121 -1.17 -4.62 -2.86
C PHE A 121 -1.16 -3.95 -4.23
N GLY A 122 -1.38 -2.66 -4.23
CA GLY A 122 -1.32 -1.87 -5.46
C GLY A 122 -0.79 -0.47 -5.24
N SER A 123 -0.39 0.14 -6.32
CA SER A 123 0.04 1.53 -6.35
C SER A 123 -0.51 2.26 -7.57
N ALA A 124 -0.64 3.56 -7.45
CA ALA A 124 -0.98 4.43 -8.56
C ALA A 124 -0.05 5.65 -8.58
N VAL A 125 0.25 6.12 -9.78
CA VAL A 125 1.00 7.35 -9.98
C VAL A 125 0.12 8.34 -10.75
N VAL A 126 -0.12 9.49 -10.13
CA VAL A 126 -0.89 10.57 -10.73
C VAL A 126 0.10 11.59 -11.29
N PRO A 127 0.12 11.83 -12.61
CA PRO A 127 1.04 12.79 -13.19
C PRO A 127 0.75 14.20 -12.70
N ALA A 128 1.81 14.95 -12.37
CA ALA A 128 1.67 16.37 -12.10
C ALA A 128 1.38 17.14 -13.39
N LYS A 129 0.55 18.18 -13.30
CA LYS A 129 0.37 19.11 -14.40
C LYS A 129 1.74 19.75 -14.75
N GLY A 130 2.35 19.32 -15.85
CA GLY A 130 3.49 19.99 -16.45
C GLY A 130 4.86 19.37 -16.29
N SER A 131 5.06 18.28 -15.52
CA SER A 131 6.33 17.56 -15.52
C SER A 131 6.16 16.10 -15.12
N VAL A 132 6.63 15.20 -15.97
CA VAL A 132 6.72 13.77 -15.66
C VAL A 132 8.12 13.53 -15.09
N SER A 133 8.25 13.51 -13.78
CA SER A 133 9.39 12.90 -13.13
C SER A 133 9.10 11.40 -13.02
N LEU A 134 9.42 10.65 -14.07
CA LEU A 134 9.36 9.19 -14.11
C LEU A 134 10.22 8.53 -13.03
N ASP A 135 11.26 9.23 -12.54
CA ASP A 135 12.20 8.71 -11.54
C ASP A 135 11.58 8.45 -10.17
N PHE A 136 10.69 9.31 -9.70
CA PHE A 136 10.10 9.16 -8.37
C PHE A 136 9.06 8.03 -8.34
N GLY A 137 8.21 7.94 -9.36
CA GLY A 137 7.24 6.86 -9.51
C GLY A 137 7.92 5.50 -9.67
N PHE A 138 9.01 5.44 -10.43
CA PHE A 138 9.80 4.23 -10.64
C PHE A 138 10.50 3.76 -9.36
N ARG A 139 11.08 4.68 -8.58
CA ARG A 139 11.71 4.35 -7.28
C ARG A 139 10.69 3.90 -6.24
N ALA A 140 9.53 4.54 -6.19
CA ALA A 140 8.44 4.10 -5.33
C ALA A 140 7.99 2.68 -5.70
N MET A 141 7.83 2.38 -6.98
CA MET A 141 7.46 1.05 -7.47
C MET A 141 8.50 -0.02 -7.13
N LEU A 142 9.79 0.26 -7.29
CA LEU A 142 10.86 -0.67 -6.92
C LEU A 142 10.89 -0.93 -5.42
N GLY A 143 10.69 0.09 -4.60
CA GLY A 143 10.57 -0.05 -3.14
C GLY A 143 9.37 -0.94 -2.77
N PHE A 144 8.24 -0.75 -3.39
CA PHE A 144 7.04 -1.53 -3.16
C PHE A 144 7.16 -2.99 -3.62
N HIS A 145 7.82 -3.26 -4.74
CA HIS A 145 8.13 -4.62 -5.18
C HIS A 145 8.97 -5.39 -4.13
N GLN A 146 9.95 -4.74 -3.54
CA GLN A 146 10.79 -5.34 -2.52
C GLN A 146 10.01 -5.59 -1.21
N ILE A 147 9.19 -4.63 -0.77
CA ILE A 147 8.33 -4.77 0.40
C ILE A 147 7.37 -5.94 0.23
N TYR A 148 6.75 -6.05 -0.92
CA TYR A 148 5.79 -7.10 -1.22
C TYR A 148 6.45 -8.49 -1.21
N SER A 149 7.64 -8.62 -1.80
CA SER A 149 8.40 -9.87 -1.81
C SER A 149 8.81 -10.32 -0.41
N ILE A 150 9.09 -9.39 0.49
CA ILE A 150 9.49 -9.68 1.88
C ILE A 150 8.30 -10.07 2.75
N LEU A 151 7.15 -9.40 2.58
CA LEU A 151 5.91 -9.77 3.28
C LEU A 151 5.46 -11.20 3.00
N LEU A 152 5.86 -11.75 1.87
CA LEU A 152 5.48 -13.09 1.43
C LEU A 152 6.45 -14.17 1.90
N LEU A 153 7.60 -13.78 2.43
CA LEU A 153 8.59 -14.71 2.99
C LEU A 153 8.34 -15.02 4.46
N TYR A 154 7.37 -14.37 5.12
CA TYR A 154 6.95 -14.58 6.50
C TYR A 154 5.48 -14.99 6.60
#